data_6f20aa5a67f4a8bc214f0982a847b558
#
_entry.id   6f20aa5a67f4a8bc214f0982a847b558
#
_cell.length_a   1.000
_cell.length_b   1.000
_cell.length_c   1.000
_cell.angle_alpha   90.00
_cell.angle_beta   90.00
_cell.angle_gamma   90.00
#
_symmetry.space_group_name_H-M   'P 1'
#
loop_
_entity.id
_entity.type
_entity.pdbx_description
1 polymer ?
#
loop_
_entity_poly.entity_id
_entity_poly.type
_entity_poly.pdbx_seq_one_letter_code
_entity_poly.pdbx_strand_id
1 'polypeptide(L)'
;MHRRNFNKLLAIGPLSLGVMNPISAGSENPKKPKRTIIKPAALKPGDRVGLVTPAGPINPEKFQNAITNLENMGLLPVYTQSAFSRNGYLAGGDEERLADLHNMIADPDIKAIWCLRGGYGCTRIINKLDYNLIKKNPKIIIGYSDITALLLSIYAKTGLVGFHGPVAISDVFTPFTASQVQAVLFGNTSLPHQIPFQTQSAEKFVAGHEPYVIHEGKCSGELTGGNLSLLVCLPNTSFASSYAGKLVFIEDIGEKPYRIDRMLTFLLESTDLSKASGIILGVFNDCDTQDAESSMTLKQVLTDRLAPLKIPTFYGFTFGHVVDICTFPVGVKASMDTSKLSVHLLEHGVRI
;
A
#
# COMPACT_ATOMS: atom_id res chain seq x y z
N MET A 1 -13.80 56.48 -20.79
CA MET A 1 -13.43 57.81 -20.30
C MET A 1 -12.53 57.71 -19.10
N HIS A 2 -11.38 58.29 -19.28
CA HIS A 2 -10.33 58.80 -18.35
C HIS A 2 -9.48 57.80 -17.54
N ARG A 3 -8.37 57.39 -18.15
CA ARG A 3 -7.06 57.28 -17.45
C ARG A 3 -6.63 58.65 -17.02
N ARG A 4 -6.18 58.82 -15.75
CA ARG A 4 -5.15 59.86 -15.42
C ARG A 4 -4.70 59.76 -13.92
N ASN A 5 -3.36 59.69 -13.81
CA ASN A 5 -2.52 60.24 -12.74
C ASN A 5 -2.39 59.44 -11.42
N PHE A 6 -1.34 58.61 -11.39
CA PHE A 6 -0.58 58.38 -10.18
C PHE A 6 0.93 58.50 -10.52
N ASN A 7 1.41 59.69 -10.54
CA ASN A 7 2.84 60.00 -10.49
C ASN A 7 2.99 61.20 -9.57
N LYS A 8 3.71 60.98 -8.43
CA LYS A 8 4.61 61.93 -7.73
C LYS A 8 4.68 61.54 -6.24
N LEU A 9 5.80 60.95 -5.84
CA LEU A 9 6.72 61.51 -4.83
C LEU A 9 7.81 60.48 -4.57
N LEU A 10 8.95 60.68 -5.23
CA LEU A 10 10.23 60.12 -4.83
C LEU A 10 10.92 61.15 -3.95
N ALA A 11 11.05 60.86 -2.68
CA ALA A 11 11.99 61.55 -1.80
C ALA A 11 13.19 60.62 -1.56
N ILE A 12 14.33 60.99 -2.08
CA ILE A 12 15.60 60.27 -1.95
C ILE A 12 16.24 60.72 -0.61
N GLY A 13 16.34 59.77 0.35
CA GLY A 13 17.18 59.92 1.54
C GLY A 13 18.42 59.03 1.41
N PRO A 14 19.60 59.41 1.91
CA PRO A 14 20.84 58.64 1.72
C PRO A 14 20.81 57.34 2.52
N LEU A 15 20.94 56.18 1.84
CA LEU A 15 21.17 54.89 2.45
C LEU A 15 22.62 54.78 2.91
N SER A 16 22.82 54.64 4.21
CA SER A 16 24.07 54.13 4.77
C SER A 16 24.26 52.68 4.44
N LEU A 17 25.31 52.32 3.73
CA LEU A 17 25.77 50.97 3.48
C LEU A 17 26.26 50.32 4.78
N GLY A 18 25.36 49.62 5.47
CA GLY A 18 25.75 48.68 6.52
C GLY A 18 26.21 47.37 5.85
N VAL A 19 27.46 47.00 6.09
CA VAL A 19 28.02 45.73 5.68
C VAL A 19 27.28 44.61 6.47
N MET A 20 26.34 43.95 5.84
CA MET A 20 25.73 42.73 6.40
C MET A 20 26.69 41.56 6.17
N ASN A 21 27.28 41.05 7.23
CA ASN A 21 27.93 39.75 7.22
C ASN A 21 26.90 38.69 6.87
N PRO A 22 27.19 37.76 5.94
CA PRO A 22 26.29 36.64 5.68
C PRO A 22 26.26 35.73 6.91
N ILE A 23 25.16 35.76 7.65
CA ILE A 23 24.86 34.71 8.63
C ILE A 23 24.63 33.43 7.82
N SER A 24 25.62 32.57 7.80
CA SER A 24 25.51 31.21 7.32
C SER A 24 24.59 30.43 8.29
N ALA A 25 23.29 30.55 8.08
CA ALA A 25 22.33 29.71 8.74
C ALA A 25 22.37 28.32 8.03
N GLY A 26 23.31 27.49 8.45
CA GLY A 26 23.22 26.06 8.23
C GLY A 26 21.95 25.55 8.93
N SER A 27 20.82 25.59 8.25
CA SER A 27 19.62 24.89 8.73
C SER A 27 19.88 23.39 8.60
N GLU A 28 20.47 22.78 9.62
CA GLU A 28 20.33 21.33 9.80
C GLU A 28 18.82 21.08 9.94
N ASN A 29 18.22 20.53 8.90
CA ASN A 29 16.85 20.02 8.98
C ASN A 29 16.80 19.05 10.17
N PRO A 30 15.94 19.27 11.16
CA PRO A 30 15.85 18.38 12.30
C PRO A 30 15.56 16.97 11.77
N LYS A 31 16.48 16.04 12.02
CA LYS A 31 16.27 14.63 11.65
C LYS A 31 14.93 14.20 12.23
N LYS A 32 13.96 13.90 11.38
CA LYS A 32 12.65 13.38 11.83
C LYS A 32 12.93 12.24 12.81
N PRO A 33 12.29 12.20 13.98
CA PRO A 33 12.52 11.15 14.96
C PRO A 33 12.31 9.79 14.30
N LYS A 34 13.25 8.86 14.53
CA LYS A 34 13.18 7.51 13.97
C LYS A 34 11.89 6.86 14.47
N ARG A 35 11.00 6.51 13.53
CA ARG A 35 9.71 5.89 13.87
C ARG A 35 9.94 4.56 14.57
N THR A 36 9.27 4.34 15.69
CA THR A 36 9.22 3.03 16.33
C THR A 36 8.28 2.12 15.54
N ILE A 37 8.81 1.01 15.02
CA ILE A 37 8.01 0.01 14.31
C ILE A 37 7.32 -0.86 15.37
N ILE A 38 6.00 -1.03 15.23
CA ILE A 38 5.16 -1.87 16.09
C ILE A 38 4.77 -3.10 15.27
N LYS A 39 5.16 -4.28 15.73
CA LYS A 39 4.76 -5.56 15.14
C LYS A 39 3.62 -6.15 15.97
N PRO A 40 2.47 -6.49 15.36
CA PRO A 40 1.40 -7.18 16.07
C PRO A 40 1.84 -8.60 16.45
N ALA A 41 1.13 -9.24 17.36
CA ALA A 41 1.39 -10.65 17.70
C ALA A 41 1.07 -11.56 16.50
N ALA A 42 1.84 -12.63 16.33
CA ALA A 42 1.56 -13.68 15.36
C ALA A 42 0.24 -14.39 15.67
N LEU A 43 -0.48 -14.81 14.62
CA LEU A 43 -1.69 -15.62 14.76
C LEU A 43 -1.38 -17.04 15.17
N LYS A 44 -2.34 -17.66 15.85
CA LYS A 44 -2.33 -19.07 16.23
C LYS A 44 -3.68 -19.70 15.88
N PRO A 45 -3.75 -21.01 15.65
CA PRO A 45 -5.03 -21.70 15.55
C PRO A 45 -5.91 -21.42 16.76
N GLY A 46 -7.20 -21.18 16.54
CA GLY A 46 -8.16 -20.79 17.55
C GLY A 46 -8.27 -19.27 17.80
N ASP A 47 -7.41 -18.44 17.19
CA ASP A 47 -7.50 -16.98 17.32
C ASP A 47 -8.75 -16.43 16.62
N ARG A 48 -9.40 -15.47 17.29
CA ARG A 48 -10.57 -14.76 16.77
C ARG A 48 -10.14 -13.64 15.84
N VAL A 49 -10.77 -13.56 14.66
CA VAL A 49 -10.47 -12.59 13.61
C VAL A 49 -11.70 -11.77 13.28
N GLY A 50 -11.62 -10.47 13.47
CA GLY A 50 -12.70 -9.53 13.14
C GLY A 50 -12.78 -9.29 11.62
N LEU A 51 -13.92 -9.56 11.03
CA LEU A 51 -14.24 -9.29 9.63
C LEU A 51 -14.92 -7.93 9.51
N VAL A 52 -14.34 -7.00 8.77
CA VAL A 52 -14.82 -5.62 8.60
C VAL A 52 -14.93 -5.19 7.14
N THR A 53 -15.80 -4.24 6.86
CA THR A 53 -16.01 -3.63 5.53
C THR A 53 -15.68 -2.12 5.56
N PRO A 54 -14.41 -1.72 5.64
CA PRO A 54 -14.08 -0.29 5.76
C PRO A 54 -14.26 0.49 4.45
N ALA A 55 -14.51 -0.18 3.33
CA ALA A 55 -14.55 0.37 1.98
C ALA A 55 -15.91 0.09 1.29
N GLY A 56 -15.90 -0.71 0.23
CA GLY A 56 -17.09 -1.06 -0.55
C GLY A 56 -17.90 -2.21 0.05
N PRO A 57 -19.21 -2.31 -0.30
CA PRO A 57 -20.09 -3.37 0.19
C PRO A 57 -19.72 -4.71 -0.43
N ILE A 58 -19.94 -5.77 0.32
CA ILE A 58 -19.74 -7.15 -0.15
C ILE A 58 -20.91 -7.63 -1.02
N ASN A 59 -20.65 -8.71 -1.80
CA ASN A 59 -21.72 -9.58 -2.28
C ASN A 59 -22.00 -10.61 -1.19
N PRO A 60 -23.24 -10.63 -0.59
CA PRO A 60 -23.58 -11.57 0.48
C PRO A 60 -23.40 -13.05 0.09
N GLU A 61 -23.59 -13.40 -1.17
CA GLU A 61 -23.42 -14.78 -1.66
C GLU A 61 -21.96 -15.28 -1.53
N LYS A 62 -21.00 -14.35 -1.57
CA LYS A 62 -19.56 -14.64 -1.40
C LYS A 62 -19.10 -14.62 0.06
N PHE A 63 -19.97 -14.24 1.00
CA PHE A 63 -19.56 -14.10 2.41
C PHE A 63 -19.08 -15.44 3.01
N GLN A 64 -19.68 -16.56 2.57
CA GLN A 64 -19.25 -17.88 3.01
C GLN A 64 -17.79 -18.17 2.66
N ASN A 65 -17.25 -17.60 1.57
CA ASN A 65 -15.84 -17.73 1.24
C ASN A 65 -14.95 -17.15 2.35
N ALA A 66 -15.33 -16.00 2.93
CA ALA A 66 -14.56 -15.41 4.03
C ALA A 66 -14.51 -16.31 5.26
N ILE A 67 -15.64 -16.93 5.61
CA ILE A 67 -15.71 -17.90 6.71
C ILE A 67 -14.81 -19.11 6.39
N THR A 68 -15.00 -19.72 5.22
CA THR A 68 -14.22 -20.89 4.79
C THR A 68 -12.71 -20.60 4.75
N ASN A 69 -12.30 -19.44 4.22
CA ASN A 69 -10.89 -19.05 4.15
C ASN A 69 -10.23 -18.98 5.53
N LEU A 70 -10.93 -18.42 6.53
CA LEU A 70 -10.38 -18.31 7.87
C LEU A 70 -10.41 -19.66 8.61
N GLU A 71 -11.52 -20.39 8.53
CA GLU A 71 -11.66 -21.70 9.18
C GLU A 71 -10.65 -22.72 8.64
N ASN A 72 -10.36 -22.71 7.35
CA ASN A 72 -9.31 -23.54 6.75
C ASN A 72 -7.90 -23.26 7.29
N MET A 73 -7.69 -22.08 7.87
CA MET A 73 -6.45 -21.71 8.57
C MET A 73 -6.51 -21.95 10.08
N GLY A 74 -7.62 -22.52 10.58
CA GLY A 74 -7.86 -22.76 11.99
C GLY A 74 -8.24 -21.51 12.79
N LEU A 75 -8.69 -20.44 12.12
CA LEU A 75 -9.09 -19.18 12.75
C LEU A 75 -10.60 -19.12 12.98
N LEU A 76 -11.02 -18.30 13.94
CA LEU A 76 -12.43 -18.13 14.30
C LEU A 76 -12.93 -16.76 13.80
N PRO A 77 -13.71 -16.70 12.70
CA PRO A 77 -14.23 -15.43 12.18
C PRO A 77 -15.30 -14.83 13.11
N VAL A 78 -15.19 -13.52 13.33
CA VAL A 78 -16.16 -12.72 14.12
C VAL A 78 -16.60 -11.55 13.26
N TYR A 79 -17.88 -11.28 13.19
CA TYR A 79 -18.45 -10.18 12.42
C TYR A 79 -19.71 -9.64 13.06
N THR A 80 -20.08 -8.43 12.67
CA THR A 80 -21.33 -7.78 13.08
C THR A 80 -22.26 -7.65 11.87
N GLN A 81 -23.49 -7.24 12.09
CA GLN A 81 -24.47 -7.00 11.01
C GLN A 81 -24.00 -5.90 10.05
N SER A 82 -23.14 -4.96 10.50
CA SER A 82 -22.56 -3.89 9.67
C SER A 82 -21.74 -4.41 8.51
N ALA A 83 -21.21 -5.65 8.58
CA ALA A 83 -20.50 -6.30 7.47
C ALA A 83 -21.34 -6.38 6.18
N PHE A 84 -22.67 -6.36 6.30
CA PHE A 84 -23.63 -6.44 5.18
C PHE A 84 -24.26 -5.10 4.83
N SER A 85 -23.85 -4.00 5.48
CA SER A 85 -24.38 -2.67 5.22
C SER A 85 -24.04 -2.19 3.83
N ARG A 86 -24.96 -1.37 3.26
CA ARG A 86 -24.80 -0.80 1.92
C ARG A 86 -25.35 0.63 1.87
N ASN A 87 -24.53 1.53 1.35
CA ASN A 87 -24.90 2.91 1.01
C ASN A 87 -24.29 3.27 -0.35
N GLY A 88 -25.01 2.93 -1.43
CA GLY A 88 -24.48 3.03 -2.79
C GLY A 88 -23.27 2.13 -3.00
N TYR A 89 -22.13 2.73 -3.32
CA TYR A 89 -20.84 2.04 -3.49
C TYR A 89 -20.03 1.87 -2.19
N LEU A 90 -20.55 2.35 -1.04
CA LEU A 90 -19.95 2.21 0.28
C LEU A 90 -20.63 1.11 1.10
N ALA A 91 -19.87 0.48 1.99
CA ALA A 91 -20.38 -0.48 2.95
C ALA A 91 -20.96 0.23 4.19
N GLY A 92 -22.06 0.98 3.98
CA GLY A 92 -22.67 1.80 5.04
C GLY A 92 -22.13 3.23 5.09
N GLY A 93 -22.56 4.00 6.09
CA GLY A 93 -22.09 5.36 6.34
C GLY A 93 -20.63 5.40 6.82
N ASP A 94 -19.98 6.57 6.71
CA ASP A 94 -18.59 6.72 7.17
C ASP A 94 -18.45 6.40 8.68
N GLU A 95 -19.39 6.88 9.49
CA GLU A 95 -19.39 6.66 10.95
C GLU A 95 -19.66 5.19 11.32
N GLU A 96 -20.53 4.50 10.57
CA GLU A 96 -20.81 3.08 10.78
C GLU A 96 -19.57 2.22 10.50
N ARG A 97 -18.90 2.44 9.35
CA ARG A 97 -17.68 1.73 8.97
C ARG A 97 -16.55 1.98 9.97
N LEU A 98 -16.45 3.22 10.45
CA LEU A 98 -15.46 3.63 11.44
C LEU A 98 -15.70 2.99 12.79
N ALA A 99 -16.96 3.00 13.26
CA ALA A 99 -17.36 2.40 14.54
C ALA A 99 -17.12 0.89 14.55
N ASP A 100 -17.46 0.19 13.46
CA ASP A 100 -17.22 -1.25 13.34
C ASP A 100 -15.72 -1.57 13.44
N LEU A 101 -14.88 -0.84 12.69
CA LEU A 101 -13.43 -1.00 12.73
C LEU A 101 -12.86 -0.72 14.13
N HIS A 102 -13.29 0.37 14.80
CA HIS A 102 -12.83 0.73 16.14
C HIS A 102 -13.26 -0.30 17.19
N ASN A 103 -14.49 -0.82 17.12
CA ASN A 103 -15.01 -1.84 18.04
C ASN A 103 -14.18 -3.13 17.92
N MET A 104 -13.90 -3.59 16.70
CA MET A 104 -13.07 -4.77 16.47
C MET A 104 -11.62 -4.56 16.93
N ILE A 105 -11.07 -3.33 16.79
CA ILE A 105 -9.73 -3.00 17.29
C ILE A 105 -9.71 -2.97 18.83
N ALA A 106 -10.75 -2.45 19.46
CA ALA A 106 -10.84 -2.32 20.91
C ALA A 106 -11.06 -3.67 21.62
N ASP A 107 -11.74 -4.62 20.98
CA ASP A 107 -12.06 -5.92 21.56
C ASP A 107 -10.77 -6.74 21.86
N PRO A 108 -10.44 -7.06 23.13
CA PRO A 108 -9.22 -7.78 23.50
C PRO A 108 -9.17 -9.22 22.99
N ASP A 109 -10.31 -9.82 22.66
CA ASP A 109 -10.40 -11.20 22.19
C ASP A 109 -10.07 -11.30 20.69
N ILE A 110 -10.25 -10.23 19.94
CA ILE A 110 -9.90 -10.16 18.51
C ILE A 110 -8.39 -10.01 18.38
N LYS A 111 -7.74 -10.89 17.59
CA LYS A 111 -6.27 -10.89 17.37
C LYS A 111 -5.87 -10.28 16.03
N ALA A 112 -6.76 -10.33 15.04
CA ALA A 112 -6.56 -9.71 13.73
C ALA A 112 -7.84 -9.06 13.22
N ILE A 113 -7.66 -8.06 12.35
CA ILE A 113 -8.71 -7.42 11.57
C ILE A 113 -8.48 -7.82 10.11
N TRP A 114 -9.44 -8.51 9.51
CA TRP A 114 -9.37 -8.88 8.11
C TRP A 114 -10.45 -8.15 7.32
N CYS A 115 -10.00 -7.32 6.38
CA CYS A 115 -10.94 -6.58 5.54
C CYS A 115 -11.64 -7.55 4.59
N LEU A 116 -12.97 -7.49 4.56
CA LEU A 116 -13.79 -8.35 3.70
C LEU A 116 -13.58 -8.01 2.23
N ARG A 117 -13.49 -6.70 1.91
CA ARG A 117 -13.35 -6.23 0.54
C ARG A 117 -12.64 -4.86 0.49
N GLY A 118 -11.99 -4.57 -0.67
CA GLY A 118 -11.61 -3.23 -1.08
C GLY A 118 -12.79 -2.46 -1.71
N GLY A 119 -12.57 -1.83 -2.83
CA GLY A 119 -13.56 -0.99 -3.53
C GLY A 119 -13.25 0.48 -3.39
N TYR A 120 -14.05 1.25 -2.67
CA TYR A 120 -13.80 2.66 -2.38
C TYR A 120 -14.36 3.03 -1.00
N GLY A 121 -13.64 3.89 -0.27
CA GLY A 121 -14.16 4.47 0.97
C GLY A 121 -13.15 4.64 2.10
N CYS A 122 -12.00 3.95 2.09
CA CYS A 122 -10.99 4.08 3.15
C CYS A 122 -10.47 5.52 3.27
N THR A 123 -10.20 6.20 2.15
CA THR A 123 -9.72 7.59 2.14
C THR A 123 -10.68 8.57 2.84
N ARG A 124 -11.97 8.25 2.93
CA ARG A 124 -12.99 9.08 3.61
C ARG A 124 -12.89 9.01 5.13
N ILE A 125 -12.40 7.88 5.66
CA ILE A 125 -12.40 7.60 7.11
C ILE A 125 -11.02 7.70 7.76
N ILE A 126 -9.92 7.66 7.01
CA ILE A 126 -8.56 7.67 7.59
C ILE A 126 -8.27 8.90 8.45
N ASN A 127 -8.89 10.06 8.17
CA ASN A 127 -8.74 11.27 9.00
C ASN A 127 -9.48 11.17 10.36
N LYS A 128 -10.43 10.25 10.49
CA LYS A 128 -11.28 10.06 11.67
C LYS A 128 -10.87 8.86 12.51
N LEU A 129 -9.88 8.07 12.08
CA LEU A 129 -9.37 6.93 12.83
C LEU A 129 -8.78 7.37 14.18
N ASP A 130 -9.12 6.63 15.22
CA ASP A 130 -8.43 6.75 16.51
C ASP A 130 -7.08 5.99 16.47
N TYR A 131 -6.04 6.69 16.05
CA TYR A 131 -4.69 6.14 15.99
C TYR A 131 -4.10 5.80 17.36
N ASN A 132 -4.59 6.42 18.45
CA ASN A 132 -4.18 6.07 19.81
C ASN A 132 -4.79 4.72 20.22
N LEU A 133 -6.06 4.47 19.89
CA LEU A 133 -6.71 3.18 20.08
C LEU A 133 -5.93 2.09 19.34
N ILE A 134 -5.61 2.31 18.05
CA ILE A 134 -4.85 1.36 17.22
C ILE A 134 -3.47 1.09 17.83
N LYS A 135 -2.77 2.12 18.27
CA LYS A 135 -1.44 1.99 18.89
C LYS A 135 -1.47 1.23 20.21
N LYS A 136 -2.53 1.39 21.01
CA LYS A 136 -2.72 0.67 22.28
C LYS A 136 -3.11 -0.78 22.09
N ASN A 137 -3.77 -1.11 20.96
CA ASN A 137 -4.27 -2.44 20.63
C ASN A 137 -3.66 -2.91 19.28
N PRO A 138 -2.34 -3.17 19.22
CA PRO A 138 -1.68 -3.51 17.96
C PRO A 138 -2.12 -4.89 17.48
N LYS A 139 -2.97 -4.93 16.46
CA LYS A 139 -3.49 -6.15 15.82
C LYS A 139 -2.99 -6.24 14.39
N ILE A 140 -2.98 -7.44 13.84
CA ILE A 140 -2.82 -7.65 12.42
C ILE A 140 -3.99 -6.94 11.71
N ILE A 141 -3.70 -6.17 10.66
CA ILE A 141 -4.70 -5.59 9.76
C ILE A 141 -4.29 -5.99 8.35
N ILE A 142 -5.17 -6.72 7.65
CA ILE A 142 -4.87 -7.27 6.32
C ILE A 142 -5.94 -6.94 5.29
N GLY A 143 -5.49 -6.69 4.07
CA GLY A 143 -6.27 -6.45 2.86
C GLY A 143 -5.44 -5.78 1.78
N TYR A 144 -6.02 -5.53 0.62
CA TYR A 144 -5.36 -4.88 -0.53
C TYR A 144 -6.35 -3.95 -1.26
N SER A 145 -5.96 -3.41 -2.43
CA SER A 145 -6.78 -2.46 -3.18
C SER A 145 -7.04 -1.19 -2.35
N ASP A 146 -8.28 -0.73 -2.15
CA ASP A 146 -8.63 0.45 -1.35
C ASP A 146 -8.11 0.40 0.10
N ILE A 147 -7.87 -0.81 0.62
CA ILE A 147 -7.30 -1.01 1.96
C ILE A 147 -5.84 -0.49 2.05
N THR A 148 -5.16 -0.31 0.94
CA THR A 148 -3.85 0.35 0.88
C THR A 148 -3.85 1.67 1.64
N ALA A 149 -4.88 2.52 1.46
CA ALA A 149 -4.98 3.79 2.17
C ALA A 149 -5.07 3.61 3.70
N LEU A 150 -5.81 2.60 4.16
CA LEU A 150 -5.92 2.26 5.57
C LEU A 150 -4.57 1.78 6.14
N LEU A 151 -3.92 0.82 5.49
CA LEU A 151 -2.64 0.26 5.94
C LEU A 151 -1.55 1.33 6.01
N LEU A 152 -1.41 2.16 4.97
CA LEU A 152 -0.38 3.20 4.92
C LEU A 152 -0.65 4.33 5.92
N SER A 153 -1.91 4.73 6.11
CA SER A 153 -2.26 5.75 7.11
C SER A 153 -1.99 5.28 8.54
N ILE A 154 -2.33 4.04 8.86
CA ILE A 154 -2.05 3.43 10.16
C ILE A 154 -0.54 3.34 10.37
N TYR A 155 0.21 2.83 9.39
CA TYR A 155 1.66 2.77 9.48
C TYR A 155 2.28 4.16 9.65
N ALA A 156 1.81 5.15 8.87
CA ALA A 156 2.30 6.52 8.96
C ALA A 156 2.10 7.15 10.34
N LYS A 157 0.98 6.90 11.01
CA LYS A 157 0.61 7.51 12.29
C LYS A 157 1.09 6.75 13.51
N THR A 158 1.18 5.42 13.42
CA THR A 158 1.43 4.58 14.60
C THR A 158 2.74 3.79 14.52
N GLY A 159 3.24 3.51 13.32
CA GLY A 159 4.32 2.56 13.08
C GLY A 159 3.86 1.10 13.11
N LEU A 160 2.55 0.82 13.20
CA LEU A 160 2.02 -0.54 13.19
C LEU A 160 2.18 -1.15 11.80
N VAL A 161 2.83 -2.31 11.73
CA VAL A 161 2.96 -3.12 10.52
C VAL A 161 1.57 -3.59 10.09
N GLY A 162 1.18 -3.22 8.88
CA GLY A 162 -0.02 -3.71 8.21
C GLY A 162 0.33 -4.69 7.09
N PHE A 163 -0.62 -5.45 6.59
CA PHE A 163 -0.37 -6.54 5.66
C PHE A 163 -1.16 -6.34 4.37
N HIS A 164 -0.45 -6.02 3.29
CA HIS A 164 -1.02 -6.02 1.95
C HIS A 164 -1.13 -7.48 1.49
N GLY A 165 -2.33 -8.00 1.44
CA GLY A 165 -2.61 -9.39 1.15
C GLY A 165 -4.09 -9.61 0.85
N PRO A 166 -4.55 -10.86 0.62
CA PRO A 166 -5.90 -11.13 0.15
C PRO A 166 -6.97 -10.59 1.11
N VAL A 167 -8.06 -10.04 0.55
CA VAL A 167 -9.28 -9.76 1.31
C VAL A 167 -10.01 -11.06 1.63
N ALA A 168 -10.74 -11.08 2.75
CA ALA A 168 -11.33 -12.33 3.24
C ALA A 168 -12.38 -12.93 2.29
N ILE A 169 -13.13 -12.09 1.56
CA ILE A 169 -14.22 -12.51 0.65
C ILE A 169 -13.71 -12.98 -0.73
N SER A 170 -12.41 -12.98 -0.98
CA SER A 170 -11.85 -13.59 -2.19
C SER A 170 -12.39 -15.02 -2.38
N ASP A 171 -12.32 -15.54 -3.58
CA ASP A 171 -12.61 -16.95 -3.78
C ASP A 171 -11.79 -17.80 -2.79
N VAL A 172 -12.18 -19.03 -2.53
CA VAL A 172 -11.44 -19.89 -1.59
C VAL A 172 -9.95 -19.84 -1.94
N PHE A 173 -9.14 -19.50 -0.95
CA PHE A 173 -7.70 -19.28 -1.16
C PHE A 173 -7.06 -20.52 -1.78
N THR A 174 -6.30 -20.30 -2.84
CA THR A 174 -5.46 -21.37 -3.38
C THR A 174 -4.46 -21.86 -2.33
N PRO A 175 -3.93 -23.07 -2.44
CA PRO A 175 -2.85 -23.54 -1.56
C PRO A 175 -1.67 -22.59 -1.51
N PHE A 176 -1.36 -21.91 -2.63
CA PHE A 176 -0.33 -20.87 -2.68
C PHE A 176 -0.69 -19.69 -1.80
N THR A 177 -1.83 -19.06 -2.02
CA THR A 177 -2.28 -17.89 -1.25
C THR A 177 -2.37 -18.20 0.25
N ALA A 178 -2.98 -19.34 0.61
CA ALA A 178 -3.08 -19.78 2.01
C ALA A 178 -1.71 -19.96 2.66
N SER A 179 -0.75 -20.59 1.95
CA SER A 179 0.62 -20.78 2.46
C SER A 179 1.34 -19.45 2.69
N GLN A 180 1.16 -18.46 1.79
CA GLN A 180 1.77 -17.14 1.93
C GLN A 180 1.20 -16.35 3.10
N VAL A 181 -0.11 -16.39 3.29
CA VAL A 181 -0.76 -15.80 4.46
C VAL A 181 -0.26 -16.44 5.75
N GLN A 182 -0.23 -17.76 5.81
CA GLN A 182 0.27 -18.49 6.99
C GLN A 182 1.73 -18.16 7.28
N ALA A 183 2.60 -18.18 6.28
CA ALA A 183 4.01 -17.86 6.43
C ALA A 183 4.24 -16.50 7.09
N VAL A 184 3.48 -15.48 6.66
CA VAL A 184 3.67 -14.09 7.09
C VAL A 184 2.93 -13.76 8.38
N LEU A 185 1.68 -14.22 8.55
CA LEU A 185 0.85 -13.86 9.71
C LEU A 185 1.03 -14.76 10.92
N PHE A 186 1.43 -16.03 10.73
CA PHE A 186 1.70 -16.97 11.84
C PHE A 186 3.18 -16.98 12.23
N GLY A 187 4.05 -16.38 11.41
CA GLY A 187 5.48 -16.27 11.71
C GLY A 187 6.24 -17.60 11.72
N ASN A 188 5.69 -18.65 11.12
CA ASN A 188 6.24 -20.01 11.14
C ASN A 188 7.31 -20.23 10.06
N THR A 189 8.16 -19.23 9.80
CA THR A 189 9.18 -19.32 8.75
C THR A 189 10.55 -18.93 9.29
N SER A 190 11.59 -19.55 8.71
CA SER A 190 12.97 -19.11 8.94
C SER A 190 13.27 -17.83 8.14
N LEU A 191 14.20 -17.03 8.66
CA LEU A 191 14.68 -15.83 7.98
C LEU A 191 16.08 -16.07 7.37
N PRO A 192 16.39 -15.50 6.22
CA PRO A 192 15.51 -14.72 5.33
C PRO A 192 14.44 -15.61 4.71
N HIS A 193 13.19 -15.12 4.72
CA HIS A 193 12.06 -15.83 4.11
C HIS A 193 11.86 -15.37 2.67
N GLN A 194 12.03 -16.25 1.71
CA GLN A 194 11.74 -15.97 0.32
C GLN A 194 10.21 -15.93 0.12
N ILE A 195 9.71 -14.78 -0.33
CA ILE A 195 8.36 -14.70 -0.89
C ILE A 195 8.44 -15.39 -2.25
N PRO A 196 7.76 -16.52 -2.45
CA PRO A 196 7.88 -17.26 -3.69
C PRO A 196 7.29 -16.47 -4.84
N PHE A 197 8.01 -16.44 -5.94
CA PHE A 197 7.48 -16.00 -7.20
C PHE A 197 6.86 -17.22 -7.87
N GLN A 198 5.54 -17.26 -7.93
CA GLN A 198 4.87 -18.30 -8.71
C GLN A 198 4.78 -17.81 -10.15
N THR A 199 5.62 -18.38 -11.02
CA THR A 199 5.26 -18.45 -12.42
C THR A 199 3.99 -19.27 -12.48
N GLN A 200 2.85 -18.64 -12.67
CA GLN A 200 1.66 -19.36 -13.11
C GLN A 200 2.15 -20.27 -14.23
N SER A 201 1.86 -21.58 -14.16
CA SER A 201 2.39 -22.55 -15.12
C SER A 201 2.29 -21.98 -16.53
N ALA A 202 3.30 -22.19 -17.38
CA ALA A 202 3.39 -21.62 -18.73
C ALA A 202 2.12 -21.80 -19.58
N GLU A 203 1.23 -22.70 -19.19
CA GLU A 203 -0.08 -22.95 -19.78
C GLU A 203 -1.19 -21.98 -19.32
N LYS A 204 -0.92 -21.08 -18.35
CA LYS A 204 -1.92 -20.19 -17.73
C LYS A 204 -1.47 -18.73 -17.58
N PHE A 205 -0.47 -18.29 -18.30
CA PHE A 205 -0.22 -16.84 -18.35
C PHE A 205 -1.40 -16.16 -19.02
N VAL A 206 -2.08 -15.32 -18.26
CA VAL A 206 -2.97 -14.32 -18.86
C VAL A 206 -2.05 -13.36 -19.64
N ALA A 207 -2.36 -13.10 -20.89
CA ALA A 207 -1.60 -12.19 -21.73
C ALA A 207 -1.37 -10.86 -21.00
N GLY A 208 -0.11 -10.38 -20.96
CA GLY A 208 0.28 -9.16 -20.25
C GLY A 208 0.74 -9.38 -18.81
N HIS A 209 0.74 -10.61 -18.29
CA HIS A 209 1.22 -10.92 -16.94
C HIS A 209 2.64 -11.51 -16.91
N GLU A 210 3.29 -11.64 -18.08
CA GLU A 210 4.64 -12.20 -18.19
C GLU A 210 5.65 -11.32 -17.43
N PRO A 211 6.49 -11.91 -16.57
CA PRO A 211 7.47 -11.13 -15.83
C PRO A 211 8.59 -10.60 -16.73
N TYR A 212 9.05 -9.39 -16.44
CA TYR A 212 10.20 -8.81 -17.10
C TYR A 212 10.94 -7.83 -16.18
N VAL A 213 12.24 -7.66 -16.44
CA VAL A 213 13.09 -6.70 -15.73
C VAL A 213 13.08 -5.37 -16.49
N ILE A 214 12.85 -4.27 -15.76
CA ILE A 214 12.93 -2.89 -16.28
C ILE A 214 14.34 -2.35 -16.04
N HIS A 215 14.90 -2.59 -14.85
CA HIS A 215 16.28 -2.24 -14.53
C HIS A 215 16.89 -3.30 -13.61
N GLU A 216 18.05 -3.80 -13.99
CA GLU A 216 18.75 -4.85 -13.24
C GLU A 216 19.37 -4.33 -11.94
N GLY A 217 19.45 -5.20 -10.94
CA GLY A 217 20.17 -4.92 -9.70
C GLY A 217 19.68 -5.68 -8.50
N LYS A 218 20.40 -5.48 -7.39
CA LYS A 218 20.08 -5.99 -6.06
C LYS A 218 19.95 -4.83 -5.10
N CYS A 219 18.99 -4.90 -4.23
CA CYS A 219 18.76 -3.87 -3.25
C CYS A 219 18.04 -4.42 -2.01
N SER A 220 18.00 -3.59 -0.98
CA SER A 220 17.23 -3.87 0.22
C SER A 220 16.63 -2.58 0.77
N GLY A 221 15.53 -2.71 1.48
CA GLY A 221 14.85 -1.59 2.10
C GLY A 221 13.64 -2.03 2.90
N GLU A 222 13.01 -1.09 3.56
CA GLU A 222 11.73 -1.26 4.21
C GLU A 222 10.63 -1.34 3.14
N LEU A 223 9.77 -2.34 3.21
CA LEU A 223 8.64 -2.49 2.28
C LEU A 223 7.59 -1.40 2.50
N THR A 224 7.16 -0.77 1.42
CA THR A 224 6.02 0.16 1.41
C THR A 224 5.36 0.12 0.03
N GLY A 225 4.09 0.46 -0.06
CA GLY A 225 3.40 0.43 -1.35
C GLY A 225 1.98 -0.07 -1.27
N GLY A 226 1.47 -0.58 -2.37
CA GLY A 226 0.12 -1.11 -2.55
C GLY A 226 -0.48 -0.72 -3.89
N ASN A 227 -1.78 -0.47 -3.92
CA ASN A 227 -2.50 -0.09 -5.11
C ASN A 227 -2.14 1.33 -5.57
N LEU A 228 -1.76 1.50 -6.85
CA LEU A 228 -1.26 2.76 -7.41
C LEU A 228 -2.29 3.89 -7.32
N SER A 229 -3.56 3.60 -7.60
CA SER A 229 -4.67 4.56 -7.48
C SER A 229 -4.79 5.12 -6.07
N LEU A 230 -4.43 4.36 -5.03
CA LEU A 230 -4.43 4.81 -3.64
C LEU A 230 -3.11 5.50 -3.26
N LEU A 231 -1.98 5.06 -3.83
CA LEU A 231 -0.70 5.73 -3.58
C LEU A 231 -0.71 7.19 -4.02
N VAL A 232 -1.41 7.52 -5.12
CA VAL A 232 -1.53 8.92 -5.60
C VAL A 232 -2.47 9.78 -4.76
N CYS A 233 -3.31 9.18 -3.92
CA CYS A 233 -4.21 9.93 -3.04
C CYS A 233 -3.55 10.42 -1.74
N LEU A 234 -2.37 9.91 -1.36
CA LEU A 234 -1.74 10.18 -0.07
C LEU A 234 -0.68 11.30 -0.07
N PRO A 235 0.03 11.63 -1.17
CA PRO A 235 1.02 12.71 -1.18
C PRO A 235 0.41 14.03 -0.71
N ASN A 236 1.23 14.85 -0.02
CA ASN A 236 0.81 16.13 0.57
C ASN A 236 -0.30 16.03 1.64
N THR A 237 -0.62 14.83 2.11
CA THR A 237 -1.46 14.61 3.28
C THR A 237 -0.61 14.29 4.52
N SER A 238 -1.24 14.28 5.68
CA SER A 238 -0.58 13.85 6.92
C SER A 238 -0.25 12.35 6.98
N PHE A 239 -0.60 11.60 5.93
CA PHE A 239 -0.37 10.17 5.74
C PHE A 239 0.71 9.87 4.71
N ALA A 240 1.26 10.91 4.07
CA ALA A 240 2.34 10.75 3.10
C ALA A 240 3.53 10.00 3.70
N SER A 241 4.01 9.00 2.99
CA SER A 241 5.22 8.26 3.32
C SER A 241 6.36 8.68 2.40
N SER A 242 7.59 8.70 2.92
CA SER A 242 8.78 8.80 2.09
C SER A 242 9.07 7.43 1.46
N TYR A 243 9.48 7.43 0.22
CA TYR A 243 9.95 6.24 -0.51
C TYR A 243 11.47 6.11 -0.52
N ALA A 244 12.20 7.17 -0.13
CA ALA A 244 13.66 7.17 -0.13
C ALA A 244 14.25 5.98 0.66
N GLY A 245 15.08 5.19 0.00
CA GLY A 245 15.74 4.02 0.58
C GLY A 245 14.82 2.82 0.85
N LYS A 246 13.59 2.83 0.34
CA LYS A 246 12.61 1.75 0.55
C LYS A 246 12.47 0.85 -0.68
N LEU A 247 11.96 -0.36 -0.46
CA LEU A 247 11.42 -1.23 -1.50
C LEU A 247 9.94 -0.90 -1.67
N VAL A 248 9.60 -0.35 -2.85
CA VAL A 248 8.24 0.08 -3.15
C VAL A 248 7.54 -0.99 -3.99
N PHE A 249 6.45 -1.56 -3.49
CA PHE A 249 5.64 -2.50 -4.25
C PHE A 249 4.37 -1.82 -4.76
N ILE A 250 4.03 -2.04 -6.04
CA ILE A 250 2.95 -1.33 -6.73
C ILE A 250 2.15 -2.30 -7.61
N GLU A 251 0.82 -2.23 -7.54
CA GLU A 251 -0.12 -2.94 -8.43
C GLU A 251 -1.31 -2.04 -8.76
N ASP A 252 -2.10 -2.38 -9.76
CA ASP A 252 -3.41 -1.75 -10.01
C ASP A 252 -4.34 -2.66 -10.81
N ILE A 253 -5.60 -2.24 -11.02
CA ILE A 253 -6.60 -2.95 -11.80
C ILE A 253 -7.48 -2.00 -12.61
N GLY A 254 -7.78 -2.39 -13.87
CA GLY A 254 -8.82 -1.76 -14.70
C GLY A 254 -8.50 -0.34 -15.17
N GLU A 255 -7.28 0.13 -14.98
CA GLU A 255 -6.85 1.46 -15.39
C GLU A 255 -6.26 1.46 -16.81
N LYS A 256 -6.62 2.44 -17.62
CA LYS A 256 -6.04 2.58 -18.97
C LYS A 256 -4.55 2.98 -18.88
N PRO A 257 -3.68 2.56 -19.84
CA PRO A 257 -2.25 2.86 -19.82
C PRO A 257 -1.95 4.35 -19.57
N TYR A 258 -2.69 5.29 -20.20
CA TYR A 258 -2.47 6.72 -19.99
C TYR A 258 -2.81 7.20 -18.57
N ARG A 259 -3.68 6.48 -17.84
CA ARG A 259 -3.96 6.77 -16.43
C ARG A 259 -2.85 6.28 -15.53
N ILE A 260 -2.31 5.08 -15.82
CA ILE A 260 -1.11 4.58 -15.14
C ILE A 260 0.06 5.55 -15.35
N ASP A 261 0.28 6.02 -16.58
CA ASP A 261 1.30 7.04 -16.89
C ASP A 261 1.11 8.30 -16.04
N ARG A 262 -0.11 8.85 -16.02
CA ARG A 262 -0.44 10.04 -15.22
C ARG A 262 -0.17 9.84 -13.74
N MET A 263 -0.55 8.69 -13.19
CA MET A 263 -0.36 8.37 -11.78
C MET A 263 1.12 8.20 -11.43
N LEU A 264 1.89 7.51 -12.26
CA LEU A 264 3.35 7.40 -12.08
C LEU A 264 4.04 8.76 -12.22
N THR A 265 3.66 9.55 -13.22
CA THR A 265 4.17 10.92 -13.38
C THR A 265 3.89 11.75 -12.13
N PHE A 266 2.66 11.70 -11.60
CA PHE A 266 2.31 12.41 -10.37
C PHE A 266 3.18 11.96 -9.18
N LEU A 267 3.38 10.66 -8.99
CA LEU A 267 4.23 10.16 -7.89
C LEU A 267 5.68 10.60 -8.04
N LEU A 268 6.21 10.57 -9.25
CA LEU A 268 7.59 10.99 -9.52
C LEU A 268 7.82 12.47 -9.24
N GLU A 269 6.82 13.33 -9.58
CA GLU A 269 6.92 14.78 -9.40
C GLU A 269 6.56 15.23 -7.96
N SER A 270 5.65 14.51 -7.29
CA SER A 270 5.11 14.93 -5.98
C SER A 270 5.74 14.23 -4.79
N THR A 271 6.59 13.22 -5.01
CA THR A 271 7.20 12.40 -3.95
C THR A 271 8.69 12.17 -4.19
N ASP A 272 9.32 11.44 -3.29
CA ASP A 272 10.70 11.00 -3.41
C ASP A 272 10.82 9.55 -3.96
N LEU A 273 9.87 9.11 -4.82
CA LEU A 273 9.87 7.78 -5.41
C LEU A 273 11.17 7.49 -6.20
N SER A 274 11.72 8.49 -6.87
CA SER A 274 13.00 8.39 -7.58
C SER A 274 14.22 8.08 -6.67
N LYS A 275 14.03 8.15 -5.34
CA LYS A 275 15.05 7.79 -4.34
C LYS A 275 14.79 6.45 -3.67
N ALA A 276 13.81 5.68 -4.14
CA ALA A 276 13.57 4.32 -3.66
C ALA A 276 14.81 3.43 -3.89
N SER A 277 15.00 2.42 -3.05
CA SER A 277 16.04 1.41 -3.24
C SER A 277 15.71 0.47 -4.39
N GLY A 278 14.42 0.20 -4.62
CA GLY A 278 13.94 -0.62 -5.71
C GLY A 278 12.41 -0.58 -5.80
N ILE A 279 11.89 -1.04 -6.95
CA ILE A 279 10.46 -1.11 -7.22
C ILE A 279 10.07 -2.53 -7.62
N ILE A 280 9.08 -3.08 -6.95
CA ILE A 280 8.48 -4.39 -7.23
C ILE A 280 7.10 -4.11 -7.84
N LEU A 281 6.93 -4.41 -9.12
CA LEU A 281 5.61 -4.30 -9.75
C LEU A 281 4.91 -5.66 -9.69
N GLY A 282 3.73 -5.65 -9.11
CA GLY A 282 2.80 -6.78 -9.20
C GLY A 282 2.15 -6.86 -10.58
N VAL A 283 1.04 -7.55 -10.65
CA VAL A 283 0.25 -7.62 -11.87
C VAL A 283 -0.71 -6.43 -11.91
N PHE A 284 -0.68 -5.70 -13.01
CA PHE A 284 -1.62 -4.64 -13.34
C PHE A 284 -2.75 -5.25 -14.17
N ASN A 285 -3.69 -5.87 -13.47
CA ASN A 285 -4.76 -6.63 -14.11
C ASN A 285 -5.70 -5.71 -14.90
N ASP A 286 -6.04 -6.07 -16.15
CA ASP A 286 -6.89 -5.27 -17.06
C ASP A 286 -6.41 -3.82 -17.25
N CYS A 287 -5.09 -3.58 -17.15
CA CYS A 287 -4.51 -2.25 -17.31
C CYS A 287 -3.80 -2.02 -18.67
N ASP A 288 -3.83 -2.99 -19.56
CA ASP A 288 -3.23 -2.85 -20.90
C ASP A 288 -4.27 -2.43 -21.94
N THR A 289 -3.80 -2.16 -23.14
CA THR A 289 -4.62 -1.78 -24.30
C THR A 289 -4.69 -2.92 -25.31
N GLN A 290 -5.83 -3.04 -25.98
CA GLN A 290 -6.00 -3.88 -27.16
C GLN A 290 -5.67 -3.12 -28.46
N ASP A 291 -5.48 -1.81 -28.38
CA ASP A 291 -5.19 -0.92 -29.49
C ASP A 291 -3.83 -0.24 -29.28
N ALA A 292 -2.77 -0.93 -29.71
CA ALA A 292 -1.39 -0.45 -29.63
C ALA A 292 -1.06 0.62 -30.69
N GLU A 293 -1.94 0.85 -31.68
CA GLU A 293 -1.73 1.91 -32.68
C GLU A 293 -2.09 3.28 -32.13
N SER A 294 -3.14 3.38 -31.31
CA SER A 294 -3.61 4.64 -30.74
C SER A 294 -3.20 4.86 -29.27
N SER A 295 -2.55 3.90 -28.61
CA SER A 295 -2.15 3.96 -27.20
C SER A 295 -0.83 3.28 -26.96
N MET A 296 -0.03 3.79 -26.01
CA MET A 296 1.08 3.02 -25.45
C MET A 296 0.55 1.80 -24.72
N THR A 297 1.26 0.67 -24.84
CA THR A 297 1.01 -0.50 -24.01
C THR A 297 1.41 -0.23 -22.55
N LEU A 298 0.87 -1.01 -21.62
CA LEU A 298 1.27 -0.93 -20.21
C LEU A 298 2.80 -1.08 -20.05
N LYS A 299 3.41 -2.04 -20.75
CA LYS A 299 4.85 -2.27 -20.70
C LYS A 299 5.66 -1.05 -21.17
N GLN A 300 5.21 -0.38 -22.24
CA GLN A 300 5.84 0.85 -22.71
C GLN A 300 5.75 1.95 -21.65
N VAL A 301 4.58 2.16 -21.04
CA VAL A 301 4.38 3.15 -19.97
C VAL A 301 5.28 2.87 -18.78
N LEU A 302 5.24 1.65 -18.24
CA LEU A 302 6.05 1.28 -17.09
C LEU A 302 7.56 1.44 -17.36
N THR A 303 8.00 1.03 -18.55
CA THR A 303 9.41 1.17 -18.95
C THR A 303 9.80 2.64 -19.11
N ASP A 304 8.97 3.45 -19.78
CA ASP A 304 9.24 4.86 -20.02
C ASP A 304 9.34 5.67 -18.71
N ARG A 305 8.45 5.39 -17.75
CA ARG A 305 8.45 6.11 -16.45
C ARG A 305 9.52 5.62 -15.48
N LEU A 306 9.86 4.33 -15.47
CA LEU A 306 10.67 3.75 -14.40
C LEU A 306 12.13 3.45 -14.82
N ALA A 307 12.41 3.12 -16.08
CA ALA A 307 13.78 2.86 -16.51
C ALA A 307 14.74 4.05 -16.33
N PRO A 308 14.33 5.32 -16.55
CA PRO A 308 15.21 6.48 -16.31
C PRO A 308 15.66 6.64 -14.86
N LEU A 309 14.96 6.05 -13.89
CA LEU A 309 15.31 6.12 -12.48
C LEU A 309 16.60 5.36 -12.16
N LYS A 310 16.96 4.37 -12.96
CA LYS A 310 18.14 3.50 -12.79
C LYS A 310 18.20 2.81 -11.44
N ILE A 311 17.05 2.45 -10.89
CA ILE A 311 16.91 1.68 -9.67
C ILE A 311 16.37 0.27 -9.99
N PRO A 312 16.78 -0.78 -9.26
CA PRO A 312 16.32 -2.13 -9.50
C PRO A 312 14.80 -2.20 -9.59
N THR A 313 14.28 -2.69 -10.70
CA THR A 313 12.82 -2.72 -10.97
C THR A 313 12.47 -3.91 -11.84
N PHE A 314 11.44 -4.67 -11.46
CA PHE A 314 10.86 -5.71 -12.29
C PHE A 314 9.33 -5.75 -12.17
N TYR A 315 8.67 -6.32 -13.17
CA TYR A 315 7.22 -6.46 -13.30
C TYR A 315 6.79 -7.91 -13.18
N GLY A 316 5.52 -8.12 -12.78
CA GLY A 316 4.82 -9.41 -12.83
C GLY A 316 4.98 -10.25 -11.57
N PHE A 317 5.38 -9.66 -10.43
CA PHE A 317 5.42 -10.40 -9.17
C PHE A 317 4.02 -10.79 -8.70
N THR A 318 3.91 -11.91 -7.98
CA THR A 318 2.65 -12.59 -7.64
C THR A 318 1.84 -11.83 -6.58
N PHE A 319 1.42 -10.61 -6.87
CA PHE A 319 0.46 -9.85 -6.09
C PHE A 319 -0.32 -8.86 -6.97
N GLY A 320 -1.44 -8.36 -6.46
CA GLY A 320 -2.40 -7.53 -7.16
C GLY A 320 -3.77 -8.22 -7.23
N HIS A 321 -4.57 -7.87 -8.25
CA HIS A 321 -5.90 -8.44 -8.45
C HIS A 321 -5.82 -9.73 -9.29
N VAL A 322 -5.14 -10.72 -8.75
CA VAL A 322 -4.88 -12.04 -9.36
C VAL A 322 -5.32 -13.16 -8.41
N VAL A 323 -5.39 -14.39 -8.93
CA VAL A 323 -5.86 -15.55 -8.17
C VAL A 323 -4.89 -15.91 -7.03
N ASP A 324 -3.60 -15.97 -7.36
CA ASP A 324 -2.54 -16.25 -6.40
C ASP A 324 -1.95 -14.94 -5.87
N ILE A 325 -2.01 -14.74 -4.55
CA ILE A 325 -1.61 -13.47 -3.92
C ILE A 325 -0.60 -13.73 -2.81
N CYS A 326 0.59 -13.11 -2.93
CA CYS A 326 1.55 -12.99 -1.84
C CYS A 326 1.10 -11.95 -0.81
N THR A 327 1.59 -12.09 0.41
CA THR A 327 1.35 -11.12 1.49
C THR A 327 2.60 -10.31 1.77
N PHE A 328 2.51 -8.97 1.67
CA PHE A 328 3.60 -8.04 1.92
C PHE A 328 3.38 -7.27 3.23
N PRO A 329 4.26 -7.42 4.23
CA PRO A 329 4.18 -6.63 5.46
C PRO A 329 4.77 -5.22 5.24
N VAL A 330 3.96 -4.18 5.40
CA VAL A 330 4.37 -2.77 5.28
C VAL A 330 5.27 -2.39 6.47
N GLY A 331 6.43 -1.82 6.21
CA GLY A 331 7.36 -1.39 7.24
C GLY A 331 8.43 -2.42 7.63
N VAL A 332 8.42 -3.59 6.99
CA VAL A 332 9.37 -4.69 7.25
C VAL A 332 10.52 -4.63 6.25
N LYS A 333 11.73 -4.92 6.71
CA LYS A 333 12.91 -4.99 5.85
C LYS A 333 12.85 -6.19 4.92
N ALA A 334 13.12 -5.94 3.65
CA ALA A 334 13.23 -6.98 2.62
C ALA A 334 14.42 -6.71 1.70
N SER A 335 14.80 -7.71 0.92
CA SER A 335 15.77 -7.61 -0.16
C SER A 335 15.16 -8.11 -1.46
N MET A 336 15.68 -7.61 -2.57
CA MET A 336 15.26 -7.94 -3.93
C MET A 336 16.48 -8.21 -4.80
N ASP A 337 16.37 -9.23 -5.68
CA ASP A 337 17.33 -9.53 -6.74
C ASP A 337 16.55 -9.69 -8.06
N THR A 338 16.68 -8.72 -8.98
CA THR A 338 15.93 -8.71 -10.23
C THR A 338 16.37 -9.81 -11.19
N SER A 339 17.64 -10.26 -11.13
CA SER A 339 18.13 -11.35 -11.99
C SER A 339 17.51 -12.71 -11.64
N LYS A 340 16.99 -12.84 -10.42
CA LYS A 340 16.31 -14.04 -9.91
C LYS A 340 14.82 -13.84 -9.75
N LEU A 341 14.30 -12.65 -10.04
CA LEU A 341 12.92 -12.26 -9.76
C LEU A 341 12.51 -12.62 -8.31
N SER A 342 13.39 -12.37 -7.36
CA SER A 342 13.20 -12.84 -5.98
C SER A 342 13.10 -11.68 -4.99
N VAL A 343 12.23 -11.87 -3.99
CA VAL A 343 12.05 -10.98 -2.84
C VAL A 343 12.17 -11.82 -1.58
N HIS A 344 12.94 -11.34 -0.60
CA HIS A 344 13.12 -12.01 0.69
C HIS A 344 12.78 -11.07 1.83
N LEU A 345 11.94 -11.49 2.75
CA LEU A 345 11.76 -10.82 4.04
C LEU A 345 12.99 -11.08 4.91
N LEU A 346 13.60 -10.04 5.43
CA LEU A 346 14.78 -10.10 6.28
C LEU A 346 14.42 -10.13 7.78
N GLU A 347 13.16 -9.90 8.09
CA GLU A 347 12.60 -9.93 9.43
C GLU A 347 11.11 -10.28 9.38
N HIS A 348 10.56 -10.80 10.48
CA HIS A 348 9.13 -11.09 10.58
C HIS A 348 8.30 -9.80 10.66
N GLY A 349 7.14 -9.80 10.01
CA GLY A 349 6.13 -8.72 10.12
C GLY A 349 5.33 -8.77 11.42
N VAL A 350 5.38 -9.89 12.11
CA VAL A 350 4.71 -10.16 13.39
C VAL A 350 5.73 -10.39 14.51
N ARG A 351 5.28 -10.27 15.75
CA ARG A 351 6.03 -10.66 16.94
C ARG A 351 5.71 -12.13 17.24
N ILE A 352 6.72 -12.98 17.23
CA ILE A 352 6.65 -14.41 17.54
C ILE A 352 6.68 -14.62 19.05
#